data_9d07bc68320f6dace760259d01319a5d
#
_entry.id   9d07bc68320f6dace760259d01319a5d
#
_cell.length_a   1.000
_cell.length_b   1.000
_cell.length_c   1.000
_cell.angle_alpha   90.00
_cell.angle_beta   90.00
_cell.angle_gamma   90.00
#
_symmetry.space_group_name_H-M   'P 1'
#
loop_
_entity.id
_entity.type
_entity.pdbx_description
1 polymer ?
#
loop_
_entity_poly.entity_id
_entity_poly.type
_entity_poly.pdbx_seq_one_letter_code
_entity_poly.pdbx_strand_id
1 'polypeptide(L)'
;MVGCLKAISSKGLLAGLFLCLTQTVMSQTTIRDVFKQMPSSILPYLTENNRLDFIDFIDSNMKAEVTNAFGGKSEMQKLTDDYLSIHLNDAASVEMRLLDVKEPVDSASRVVCLVSTMGSEVRESKVAFYSLKWNPLPTERYVHLPAEMFVAKLSDHEQTLTVTRVHRLDVPANKEQKVLPETSTILKWVGFFVNND
;
A
#
# COMPACT_ATOMS: atom_id res chain seq x y z
N MET A 1 -37.08 55.67 -63.93
CA MET A 1 -37.76 55.24 -62.75
C MET A 1 -36.85 54.30 -62.00
N VAL A 2 -36.40 54.74 -60.86
CA VAL A 2 -35.29 54.16 -60.10
C VAL A 2 -35.88 53.16 -59.13
N GLY A 3 -35.42 51.85 -59.22
CA GLY A 3 -35.72 50.82 -58.27
C GLY A 3 -34.59 50.63 -57.31
N CYS A 4 -34.85 50.95 -56.07
CA CYS A 4 -33.91 50.86 -54.96
C CYS A 4 -33.79 49.42 -54.46
N LEU A 5 -32.62 48.74 -54.65
CA LEU A 5 -32.33 47.47 -54.03
C LEU A 5 -31.78 47.71 -52.61
N LYS A 6 -32.55 47.26 -51.61
CA LYS A 6 -32.11 47.21 -50.22
C LYS A 6 -31.15 46.03 -50.03
N ALA A 7 -29.94 46.32 -49.63
CA ALA A 7 -28.96 45.33 -49.17
C ALA A 7 -29.40 44.73 -47.82
N ILE A 8 -29.58 43.41 -47.79
CA ILE A 8 -29.80 42.63 -46.57
C ILE A 8 -28.44 42.29 -45.97
N SER A 9 -28.11 42.92 -44.85
CA SER A 9 -26.93 42.61 -44.03
C SER A 9 -27.19 41.33 -43.25
N SER A 10 -26.54 40.25 -43.66
CA SER A 10 -26.50 38.98 -42.90
C SER A 10 -25.49 39.12 -41.73
N LYS A 11 -26.01 39.44 -40.56
CA LYS A 11 -25.21 39.26 -39.34
C LYS A 11 -25.14 37.74 -39.05
N GLY A 12 -24.01 37.14 -39.40
CA GLY A 12 -23.71 35.76 -39.07
C GLY A 12 -23.63 35.57 -37.56
N LEU A 13 -24.55 34.77 -37.07
CA LEU A 13 -24.58 34.32 -35.66
C LEU A 13 -23.50 33.25 -35.51
N LEU A 14 -22.29 33.61 -35.05
CA LEU A 14 -21.26 32.68 -34.60
C LEU A 14 -21.73 32.10 -33.25
N ALA A 15 -22.48 31.01 -33.31
CA ALA A 15 -22.73 30.19 -32.14
C ALA A 15 -21.43 29.43 -31.80
N GLY A 16 -20.64 30.00 -30.92
CA GLY A 16 -19.49 29.33 -30.32
C GLY A 16 -19.97 28.15 -29.49
N LEU A 17 -19.85 26.92 -30.04
CA LEU A 17 -20.05 25.68 -29.30
C LEU A 17 -18.88 25.55 -28.30
N PHE A 18 -19.08 26.04 -27.09
CA PHE A 18 -18.15 25.83 -25.97
C PHE A 18 -18.30 24.39 -25.52
N LEU A 19 -17.50 23.50 -26.11
CA LEU A 19 -17.41 22.09 -25.72
C LEU A 19 -16.71 22.06 -24.36
N CYS A 20 -17.49 22.09 -23.27
CA CYS A 20 -16.99 21.79 -21.92
C CYS A 20 -16.52 20.35 -21.90
N LEU A 21 -15.21 20.14 -22.12
CA LEU A 21 -14.53 18.90 -21.80
C LEU A 21 -14.55 18.77 -20.26
N THR A 22 -15.57 18.13 -19.73
CA THR A 22 -15.56 17.65 -18.35
C THR A 22 -14.51 16.54 -18.27
N GLN A 23 -13.29 16.91 -17.92
CA GLN A 23 -12.28 15.96 -17.52
C GLN A 23 -12.80 15.33 -16.22
N THR A 24 -13.29 14.12 -16.30
CA THR A 24 -13.50 13.29 -15.11
C THR A 24 -12.13 13.04 -14.52
N VAL A 25 -11.77 13.81 -13.49
CA VAL A 25 -10.61 13.49 -12.65
C VAL A 25 -10.95 12.18 -11.97
N MET A 26 -10.45 11.08 -12.52
CA MET A 26 -10.50 9.78 -11.87
C MET A 26 -9.63 9.93 -10.61
N SER A 27 -10.27 10.12 -9.45
CA SER A 27 -9.59 10.12 -8.17
C SER A 27 -8.86 8.78 -8.04
N GLN A 28 -7.55 8.85 -7.93
CA GLN A 28 -6.72 7.66 -7.79
C GLN A 28 -6.99 7.05 -6.41
N THR A 29 -7.40 5.77 -6.36
CA THR A 29 -7.65 5.06 -5.10
C THR A 29 -6.43 5.14 -4.19
N THR A 30 -6.60 5.63 -2.98
CA THR A 30 -5.51 5.76 -2.00
C THR A 30 -5.41 4.53 -1.10
N ILE A 31 -4.28 4.40 -0.39
CA ILE A 31 -4.12 3.35 0.63
C ILE A 31 -5.16 3.49 1.76
N ARG A 32 -5.62 4.71 2.05
CA ARG A 32 -6.70 5.00 3.00
C ARG A 32 -8.00 4.31 2.61
N ASP A 33 -8.38 4.43 1.34
CA ASP A 33 -9.63 3.85 0.82
C ASP A 33 -9.58 2.33 0.88
N VAL A 34 -8.44 1.76 0.50
CA VAL A 34 -8.20 0.31 0.55
C VAL A 34 -8.16 -0.20 1.98
N PHE A 35 -7.50 0.51 2.90
CA PHE A 35 -7.39 0.13 4.30
C PHE A 35 -8.75 0.17 5.02
N LYS A 36 -9.61 1.17 4.75
CA LYS A 36 -10.98 1.21 5.27
C LYS A 36 -11.78 -0.04 4.91
N GLN A 37 -11.62 -0.52 3.68
CA GLN A 37 -12.38 -1.66 3.14
C GLN A 37 -11.76 -3.02 3.47
N MET A 38 -10.63 -3.07 4.20
CA MET A 38 -9.95 -4.32 4.52
C MET A 38 -10.84 -5.24 5.36
N PRO A 39 -11.03 -6.52 4.95
CA PRO A 39 -11.73 -7.50 5.78
C PRO A 39 -10.99 -7.74 7.10
N SER A 40 -11.72 -7.77 8.21
CA SER A 40 -11.11 -8.02 9.54
C SER A 40 -10.47 -9.41 9.66
N SER A 41 -10.81 -10.36 8.77
CA SER A 41 -10.14 -11.67 8.68
C SER A 41 -8.69 -11.58 8.21
N ILE A 42 -8.31 -10.52 7.47
CA ILE A 42 -6.91 -10.32 7.00
C ILE A 42 -6.05 -9.77 8.14
N LEU A 43 -6.61 -8.88 8.96
CA LEU A 43 -5.91 -8.30 10.11
C LEU A 43 -6.83 -8.29 11.34
N PRO A 44 -6.97 -9.43 12.06
CA PRO A 44 -7.91 -9.57 13.17
C PRO A 44 -7.66 -8.65 14.36
N TYR A 45 -6.48 -8.07 14.46
CA TYR A 45 -6.14 -7.07 15.48
C TYR A 45 -7.01 -5.81 15.39
N LEU A 46 -7.44 -5.44 14.19
CA LEU A 46 -8.12 -4.16 13.95
C LEU A 46 -9.54 -4.37 13.48
N THR A 47 -10.48 -3.88 14.26
CA THR A 47 -11.88 -3.75 13.84
C THR A 47 -12.00 -2.69 12.73
N GLU A 48 -13.16 -2.62 12.10
CA GLU A 48 -13.47 -1.54 11.15
C GLU A 48 -13.37 -0.17 11.84
N ASN A 49 -13.92 -0.01 13.05
CA ASN A 49 -13.83 1.24 13.80
C ASN A 49 -12.38 1.61 14.11
N ASN A 50 -11.53 0.65 14.52
CA ASN A 50 -10.11 0.96 14.73
C ASN A 50 -9.44 1.52 13.49
N ARG A 51 -9.78 1.00 12.29
CA ARG A 51 -9.22 1.49 11.03
C ARG A 51 -9.69 2.91 10.69
N LEU A 52 -10.94 3.24 10.99
CA LEU A 52 -11.48 4.59 10.83
C LEU A 52 -10.85 5.55 11.82
N ASP A 53 -10.78 5.16 13.10
CA ASP A 53 -10.18 5.98 14.17
C ASP A 53 -8.73 6.35 13.87
N PHE A 54 -7.92 5.41 13.34
CA PHE A 54 -6.55 5.71 12.93
C PHE A 54 -6.47 6.84 11.92
N ILE A 55 -7.34 6.80 10.90
CA ILE A 55 -7.37 7.80 9.84
C ILE A 55 -7.80 9.15 10.41
N ASP A 56 -8.83 9.17 11.24
CA ASP A 56 -9.36 10.39 11.85
C ASP A 56 -8.33 11.03 12.79
N PHE A 57 -7.56 10.23 13.54
CA PHE A 57 -6.49 10.75 14.40
C PHE A 57 -5.34 11.36 13.58
N ILE A 58 -4.91 10.70 12.49
CA ILE A 58 -3.88 11.24 11.59
C ILE A 58 -4.36 12.55 10.98
N ASP A 59 -5.60 12.62 10.49
CA ASP A 59 -6.17 13.82 9.87
C ASP A 59 -6.33 14.98 10.87
N SER A 60 -6.51 14.64 12.13
CA SER A 60 -6.57 15.61 13.24
C SER A 60 -5.20 15.97 13.83
N ASN A 61 -4.09 15.47 13.24
CA ASN A 61 -2.72 15.60 13.78
C ASN A 61 -2.60 15.10 15.23
N MET A 62 -3.35 14.07 15.58
CA MET A 62 -3.31 13.41 16.89
C MET A 62 -2.45 12.15 16.81
N LYS A 63 -1.99 11.68 17.99
CA LYS A 63 -1.40 10.36 18.09
C LYS A 63 -2.43 9.31 17.67
N ALA A 64 -2.13 8.55 16.62
CA ALA A 64 -3.04 7.53 16.10
C ALA A 64 -2.86 6.21 16.89
N GLU A 65 -3.39 6.15 18.10
CA GLU A 65 -3.38 4.99 18.99
C GLU A 65 -4.80 4.54 19.29
N VAL A 66 -5.06 3.24 19.17
CA VAL A 66 -6.36 2.62 19.46
C VAL A 66 -6.21 1.41 20.38
N THR A 67 -7.25 1.06 21.12
CA THR A 67 -7.35 -0.25 21.76
C THR A 67 -7.83 -1.26 20.72
N ASN A 68 -7.00 -2.26 20.42
CA ASN A 68 -7.29 -3.26 19.40
C ASN A 68 -8.27 -4.33 19.89
N ALA A 69 -8.68 -5.23 18.98
CA ALA A 69 -9.66 -6.28 19.25
C ALA A 69 -9.23 -7.27 20.35
N PHE A 70 -7.95 -7.35 20.69
CA PHE A 70 -7.42 -8.21 21.76
C PHE A 70 -7.14 -7.45 23.06
N GLY A 71 -7.57 -6.19 23.17
CA GLY A 71 -7.44 -5.37 24.38
C GLY A 71 -6.07 -4.71 24.53
N GLY A 72 -5.12 -4.95 23.62
CA GLY A 72 -3.84 -4.27 23.57
C GLY A 72 -3.92 -2.93 22.82
N LYS A 73 -2.80 -2.18 22.85
CA LYS A 73 -2.68 -0.94 22.10
C LYS A 73 -2.04 -1.19 20.75
N SER A 74 -2.60 -0.54 19.72
CA SER A 74 -2.02 -0.47 18.39
C SER A 74 -1.84 0.98 17.99
N GLU A 75 -0.78 1.29 17.23
CA GLU A 75 -0.43 2.64 16.81
C GLU A 75 -0.12 2.67 15.32
N MET A 76 -0.81 3.53 14.57
CA MET A 76 -0.43 3.83 13.19
C MET A 76 0.72 4.83 13.22
N GLN A 77 1.88 4.41 12.70
CA GLN A 77 3.11 5.20 12.73
C GLN A 77 3.26 6.09 11.51
N LYS A 78 2.72 5.63 10.36
CA LYS A 78 2.78 6.40 9.10
C LYS A 78 1.59 6.11 8.22
N LEU A 79 1.13 7.14 7.51
CA LEU A 79 0.09 7.07 6.50
C LEU A 79 0.40 8.10 5.40
N THR A 80 0.51 7.61 4.16
CA THR A 80 0.66 8.43 2.94
C THR A 80 -0.46 8.06 1.95
N ASP A 81 -0.36 8.48 0.69
CA ASP A 81 -1.33 8.11 -0.34
C ASP A 81 -1.19 6.65 -0.79
N ASP A 82 0.01 6.08 -0.68
CA ASP A 82 0.34 4.73 -1.16
C ASP A 82 0.96 3.81 -0.12
N TYR A 83 1.25 4.28 1.10
CA TYR A 83 1.91 3.51 2.16
C TYR A 83 1.28 3.75 3.52
N LEU A 84 1.24 2.71 4.35
CA LEU A 84 0.99 2.80 5.78
C LEU A 84 1.81 1.80 6.57
N SER A 85 2.07 2.14 7.85
CA SER A 85 2.67 1.23 8.82
C SER A 85 1.96 1.33 10.17
N ILE A 86 1.76 0.18 10.79
CA ILE A 86 1.06 0.05 12.07
C ILE A 86 1.86 -0.88 12.98
N HIS A 87 2.14 -0.42 14.17
CA HIS A 87 2.60 -1.24 15.28
C HIS A 87 1.37 -1.82 15.99
N LEU A 88 1.16 -3.13 15.89
CA LEU A 88 -0.02 -3.79 16.44
C LEU A 88 0.13 -4.08 17.93
N ASN A 89 1.34 -4.46 18.35
CA ASN A 89 1.82 -4.66 19.72
C ASN A 89 3.34 -4.89 19.69
N ASP A 90 3.96 -5.16 20.85
CA ASP A 90 5.42 -5.34 20.97
C ASP A 90 5.99 -6.48 20.11
N ALA A 91 5.15 -7.44 19.70
CA ALA A 91 5.55 -8.60 18.93
C ALA A 91 4.97 -8.64 17.51
N ALA A 92 4.21 -7.62 17.07
CA ALA A 92 3.55 -7.65 15.78
C ALA A 92 3.47 -6.25 15.14
N SER A 93 3.78 -6.19 13.86
CA SER A 93 3.63 -4.99 13.03
C SER A 93 3.13 -5.35 11.64
N VAL A 94 2.55 -4.37 10.97
CA VAL A 94 2.09 -4.51 9.58
C VAL A 94 2.47 -3.28 8.77
N GLU A 95 2.87 -3.51 7.54
CA GLU A 95 3.12 -2.48 6.54
C GLU A 95 2.33 -2.80 5.28
N MET A 96 1.79 -1.78 4.64
CA MET A 96 1.06 -1.92 3.38
C MET A 96 1.56 -0.88 2.38
N ARG A 97 1.61 -1.31 1.11
CA ARG A 97 1.91 -0.40 0.01
C ARG A 97 1.07 -0.71 -1.22
N LEU A 98 0.60 0.35 -1.89
CA LEU A 98 0.03 0.25 -3.24
C LEU A 98 1.17 0.26 -4.25
N LEU A 99 1.16 -0.72 -5.17
CA LEU A 99 2.19 -0.91 -6.17
C LEU A 99 1.55 -0.95 -7.56
N ASP A 100 2.10 -0.20 -8.50
CA ASP A 100 1.60 -0.14 -9.87
C ASP A 100 1.89 -1.45 -10.61
N VAL A 101 0.93 -1.95 -11.37
CA VAL A 101 1.08 -3.16 -12.18
C VAL A 101 0.95 -2.84 -13.67
N LYS A 102 1.68 -3.59 -14.51
CA LYS A 102 1.63 -3.44 -15.96
C LYS A 102 0.32 -3.94 -16.55
N GLU A 103 -0.20 -5.03 -15.99
CA GLU A 103 -1.47 -5.63 -16.38
C GLU A 103 -2.49 -5.37 -15.27
N PRO A 104 -3.63 -4.74 -15.58
CA PRO A 104 -4.67 -4.46 -14.59
C PRO A 104 -5.16 -5.73 -13.89
N VAL A 105 -5.39 -5.62 -12.57
CA VAL A 105 -5.99 -6.67 -11.73
C VAL A 105 -7.33 -6.16 -11.22
N ASP A 106 -8.41 -6.90 -11.45
CA ASP A 106 -9.79 -6.48 -11.13
C ASP A 106 -10.11 -5.07 -11.69
N SER A 107 -9.62 -4.75 -12.89
CA SER A 107 -9.74 -3.44 -13.56
C SER A 107 -8.96 -2.30 -12.89
N ALA A 108 -8.10 -2.60 -11.92
CA ALA A 108 -7.25 -1.63 -11.25
C ALA A 108 -5.79 -1.74 -11.75
N SER A 109 -5.12 -0.60 -11.87
CA SER A 109 -3.70 -0.52 -12.26
C SER A 109 -2.73 -0.70 -11.09
N ARG A 110 -3.25 -1.03 -9.91
CA ARG A 110 -2.46 -1.22 -8.67
C ARG A 110 -2.89 -2.45 -7.90
N VAL A 111 -1.96 -2.99 -7.14
CA VAL A 111 -2.17 -4.08 -6.17
C VAL A 111 -1.70 -3.65 -4.78
N VAL A 112 -2.18 -4.34 -3.76
CA VAL A 112 -1.75 -4.16 -2.37
C VAL A 112 -0.63 -5.15 -2.08
N CYS A 113 0.51 -4.67 -1.63
CA CYS A 113 1.52 -5.49 -0.95
C CYS A 113 1.33 -5.31 0.56
N LEU A 114 1.13 -6.41 1.28
CA LEU A 114 0.97 -6.47 2.74
C LEU A 114 2.13 -7.26 3.32
N VAL A 115 2.89 -6.64 4.21
CA VAL A 115 3.95 -7.28 4.99
C VAL A 115 3.50 -7.33 6.45
N SER A 116 3.37 -8.53 7.00
CA SER A 116 3.07 -8.77 8.41
C SER A 116 4.28 -9.38 9.08
N THR A 117 4.82 -8.71 10.09
CA THR A 117 6.00 -9.18 10.85
C THR A 117 5.57 -9.54 12.27
N MET A 118 5.94 -10.72 12.71
CA MET A 118 5.61 -11.26 14.03
C MET A 118 6.86 -11.79 14.73
N GLY A 119 6.82 -11.80 16.06
CA GLY A 119 7.87 -12.27 16.96
C GLY A 119 8.45 -11.16 17.82
N SER A 120 8.87 -11.49 19.04
CA SER A 120 9.50 -10.55 19.99
C SER A 120 11.03 -10.56 19.87
N GLU A 121 11.66 -11.70 20.14
CA GLU A 121 13.13 -11.87 20.07
C GLU A 121 13.58 -12.26 18.66
N VAL A 122 12.89 -13.24 18.07
CA VAL A 122 13.10 -13.64 16.66
C VAL A 122 11.90 -13.27 15.86
N ARG A 123 12.11 -12.41 14.87
CA ARG A 123 11.05 -11.89 14.00
C ARG A 123 10.99 -12.64 12.69
N GLU A 124 9.79 -12.84 12.20
CA GLU A 124 9.52 -13.43 10.90
C GLU A 124 8.46 -12.62 10.18
N SER A 125 8.58 -12.49 8.87
CA SER A 125 7.63 -11.77 8.04
C SER A 125 6.91 -12.69 7.07
N LYS A 126 5.64 -12.35 6.84
CA LYS A 126 4.84 -12.86 5.74
C LYS A 126 4.57 -11.73 4.76
N VAL A 127 4.85 -11.95 3.48
CA VAL A 127 4.50 -11.04 2.40
C VAL A 127 3.32 -11.63 1.64
N ALA A 128 2.29 -10.82 1.40
CA ALA A 128 1.10 -11.23 0.69
C ALA A 128 0.65 -10.12 -0.27
N PHE A 129 0.02 -10.50 -1.37
CA PHE A 129 -0.53 -9.56 -2.35
C PHE A 129 -2.03 -9.74 -2.48
N TYR A 130 -2.71 -8.61 -2.67
CA TYR A 130 -4.16 -8.56 -2.86
C TYR A 130 -4.51 -7.57 -3.98
N SER A 131 -5.66 -7.80 -4.62
CA SER A 131 -6.28 -6.77 -5.44
C SER A 131 -6.78 -5.62 -4.53
N LEU A 132 -7.16 -4.47 -5.10
CA LEU A 132 -7.76 -3.37 -4.33
C LEU A 132 -9.10 -3.75 -3.68
N LYS A 133 -9.70 -4.89 -4.08
CA LYS A 133 -10.92 -5.47 -3.50
C LYS A 133 -10.63 -6.56 -2.47
N TRP A 134 -9.38 -6.72 -2.08
CA TRP A 134 -8.91 -7.72 -1.11
C TRP A 134 -9.02 -9.18 -1.57
N ASN A 135 -9.13 -9.43 -2.87
CA ASN A 135 -8.98 -10.77 -3.42
C ASN A 135 -7.49 -11.18 -3.33
N PRO A 136 -7.16 -12.35 -2.76
CA PRO A 136 -5.78 -12.79 -2.64
C PRO A 136 -5.17 -13.05 -4.03
N LEU A 137 -3.91 -12.67 -4.19
CA LEU A 137 -3.14 -12.87 -5.42
C LEU A 137 -1.93 -13.78 -5.14
N PRO A 138 -1.49 -14.60 -6.12
CA PRO A 138 -0.31 -15.44 -5.95
C PRO A 138 0.94 -14.59 -5.67
N THR A 139 1.56 -14.78 -4.50
CA THR A 139 2.75 -14.00 -4.08
C THR A 139 3.93 -14.22 -5.04
N GLU A 140 4.08 -15.43 -5.54
CA GLU A 140 5.16 -15.87 -6.45
C GLU A 140 5.15 -15.11 -7.78
N ARG A 141 4.00 -14.55 -8.17
CA ARG A 141 3.88 -13.69 -9.36
C ARG A 141 4.62 -12.37 -9.17
N TYR A 142 4.74 -11.89 -7.94
CA TYR A 142 5.22 -10.54 -7.63
C TYR A 142 6.57 -10.50 -6.93
N VAL A 143 6.94 -11.57 -6.22
CA VAL A 143 8.21 -11.63 -5.50
C VAL A 143 8.67 -13.08 -5.32
N HIS A 144 9.98 -13.31 -5.48
CA HIS A 144 10.63 -14.55 -5.09
C HIS A 144 11.27 -14.36 -3.72
N LEU A 145 10.71 -15.02 -2.70
CA LEU A 145 11.16 -14.94 -1.32
C LEU A 145 12.05 -16.14 -0.97
N PRO A 146 12.97 -15.99 0.00
CA PRO A 146 13.72 -17.11 0.55
C PRO A 146 12.78 -18.18 1.13
N ALA A 147 13.20 -19.45 1.04
CA ALA A 147 12.50 -20.55 1.71
C ALA A 147 12.79 -20.57 3.22
N GLU A 148 13.93 -19.98 3.63
CA GLU A 148 14.33 -19.81 5.02
C GLU A 148 13.56 -18.67 5.66
N MET A 149 13.61 -18.61 7.01
CA MET A 149 13.04 -17.52 7.79
C MET A 149 13.65 -16.17 7.37
N PHE A 150 12.82 -15.17 7.19
CA PHE A 150 13.24 -13.83 6.83
C PHE A 150 12.39 -12.75 7.51
N VAL A 151 12.94 -11.55 7.59
CA VAL A 151 12.22 -10.31 7.91
C VAL A 151 12.15 -9.47 6.65
N ALA A 152 10.95 -9.01 6.32
CA ALA A 152 10.71 -8.13 5.19
C ALA A 152 10.25 -6.75 5.67
N LYS A 153 10.66 -5.69 4.96
CA LYS A 153 10.28 -4.31 5.24
C LYS A 153 10.04 -3.54 3.95
N LEU A 154 8.89 -2.91 3.83
CA LEU A 154 8.59 -1.97 2.75
C LEU A 154 9.25 -0.61 3.04
N SER A 155 9.81 0.03 2.02
CA SER A 155 10.23 1.42 2.16
C SER A 155 9.00 2.32 2.21
N ASP A 156 9.05 3.37 3.01
CA ASP A 156 8.00 4.39 3.12
C ASP A 156 8.12 5.51 2.07
N HIS A 157 9.24 5.57 1.35
CA HIS A 157 9.53 6.59 0.34
C HIS A 157 9.65 6.01 -1.08
N GLU A 158 10.11 4.76 -1.21
CA GLU A 158 10.37 4.12 -2.49
C GLU A 158 9.56 2.83 -2.65
N GLN A 159 9.38 2.40 -3.88
CA GLN A 159 8.75 1.11 -4.18
C GLN A 159 9.80 -0.01 -4.07
N THR A 160 10.35 -0.18 -2.85
CA THR A 160 11.34 -1.21 -2.55
C THR A 160 10.89 -2.08 -1.37
N LEU A 161 11.34 -3.34 -1.39
CA LEU A 161 11.17 -4.32 -0.34
C LEU A 161 12.54 -4.80 0.10
N THR A 162 12.93 -4.54 1.34
CA THR A 162 14.12 -5.12 1.94
C THR A 162 13.80 -6.47 2.54
N VAL A 163 14.54 -7.50 2.16
CA VAL A 163 14.39 -8.86 2.70
C VAL A 163 15.68 -9.24 3.40
N THR A 164 15.62 -9.47 4.70
CA THR A 164 16.74 -9.86 5.55
C THR A 164 16.56 -11.30 6.00
N ARG A 165 17.50 -12.20 5.64
CA ARG A 165 17.48 -13.59 6.08
C ARG A 165 17.84 -13.68 7.56
N VAL A 166 17.02 -14.43 8.31
CA VAL A 166 17.26 -14.68 9.74
C VAL A 166 17.95 -16.04 9.87
N HIS A 167 19.22 -16.03 10.27
CA HIS A 167 19.96 -17.24 10.53
C HIS A 167 19.73 -17.67 11.97
N ARG A 168 18.91 -18.69 12.17
CA ARG A 168 18.77 -19.34 13.46
C ARG A 168 19.93 -20.32 13.63
N LEU A 169 20.94 -19.94 14.40
CA LEU A 169 21.96 -20.88 14.80
C LEU A 169 21.41 -21.71 15.97
N ASP A 170 21.14 -23.00 15.75
CA ASP A 170 20.98 -23.99 16.81
C ASP A 170 22.36 -24.21 17.44
N VAL A 171 22.83 -23.26 18.25
CA VAL A 171 24.08 -23.39 18.99
C VAL A 171 23.76 -24.02 20.34
N PRO A 172 24.39 -25.16 20.70
CA PRO A 172 24.31 -25.67 22.07
C PRO A 172 24.73 -24.60 23.06
N ALA A 173 24.04 -24.49 24.20
CA ALA A 173 24.17 -23.45 25.21
C ALA A 173 25.59 -23.14 25.73
N ASN A 174 26.61 -23.90 25.31
CA ASN A 174 27.99 -23.84 25.78
C ASN A 174 28.99 -23.23 24.78
N LYS A 175 28.55 -22.70 23.62
CA LYS A 175 29.45 -22.06 22.64
C LYS A 175 29.07 -20.61 22.45
N GLU A 176 30.09 -19.76 22.38
CA GLU A 176 29.91 -18.34 22.02
C GLU A 176 29.06 -18.25 20.72
N GLN A 177 28.00 -17.52 20.82
CA GLN A 177 27.02 -17.31 19.73
C GLN A 177 27.71 -16.52 18.62
N LYS A 178 28.25 -17.22 17.63
CA LYS A 178 28.78 -16.57 16.42
C LYS A 178 27.59 -16.09 15.60
N VAL A 179 27.26 -14.81 15.78
CA VAL A 179 26.25 -14.13 14.95
C VAL A 179 26.77 -14.13 13.52
N LEU A 180 26.15 -14.89 12.64
CA LEU A 180 26.41 -14.78 11.20
C LEU A 180 25.87 -13.41 10.73
N PRO A 181 26.58 -12.73 9.81
CA PRO A 181 26.10 -11.46 9.30
C PRO A 181 24.73 -11.66 8.63
N GLU A 182 23.76 -10.85 9.03
CA GLU A 182 22.45 -10.81 8.36
C GLU A 182 22.65 -10.40 6.91
N THR A 183 22.17 -11.21 5.99
CA THR A 183 22.23 -10.88 4.56
C THR A 183 20.92 -10.21 4.17
N SER A 184 20.98 -8.90 3.92
CA SER A 184 19.85 -8.12 3.44
C SER A 184 19.93 -7.95 1.92
N THR A 185 18.80 -8.14 1.25
CA THR A 185 18.63 -7.89 -0.18
C THR A 185 17.55 -6.84 -0.37
N ILE A 186 17.85 -5.82 -1.16
CA ILE A 186 16.87 -4.78 -1.52
C ILE A 186 16.30 -5.12 -2.88
N LEU A 187 14.99 -5.32 -2.92
CA LEU A 187 14.23 -5.63 -4.12
C LEU A 187 13.52 -4.36 -4.60
N LYS A 188 13.63 -4.03 -5.89
CA LYS A 188 12.97 -2.88 -6.50
C LYS A 188 11.73 -3.32 -7.28
N TRP A 189 10.66 -2.53 -7.22
CA TRP A 189 9.44 -2.78 -7.95
C TRP A 189 9.51 -2.30 -9.40
N VAL A 190 9.19 -3.18 -10.36
CA VAL A 190 9.08 -2.90 -11.80
C VAL A 190 7.82 -3.53 -12.41
N GLY A 191 6.78 -3.75 -11.58
CA GLY A 191 5.59 -4.55 -11.84
C GLY A 191 5.63 -5.90 -11.13
N PHE A 192 6.79 -6.25 -10.61
CA PHE A 192 7.13 -7.30 -9.65
C PHE A 192 8.46 -6.91 -8.99
N PHE A 193 8.80 -7.52 -7.86
CA PHE A 193 10.06 -7.22 -7.17
C PHE A 193 11.24 -7.96 -7.80
N VAL A 194 12.31 -7.21 -8.10
CA VAL A 194 13.58 -7.72 -8.64
C VAL A 194 14.74 -7.24 -7.78
N ASN A 195 15.86 -7.96 -7.83
CA ASN A 195 17.10 -7.51 -7.20
C ASN A 195 17.51 -6.15 -7.78
N ASN A 196 17.99 -5.28 -6.92
CA ASN A 196 18.57 -4.00 -7.32
C ASN A 196 20.10 -4.23 -7.47
N ASP A 197 20.47 -4.87 -8.60
CA ASP A 197 21.88 -5.07 -8.96
C ASP A 197 22.48 -3.76 -9.53
#